data_5adb26ed6416d624061a8a08d342e663
#
_entry.id   5adb26ed6416d624061a8a08d342e663
#
_cell.length_a   1.000
_cell.length_b   1.000
_cell.length_c   1.000
_cell.angle_alpha   90.00
_cell.angle_beta   90.00
_cell.angle_gamma   90.00
#
_symmetry.space_group_name_H-M   'P 1'
#
loop_
_entity.id
_entity.type
_entity.pdbx_description
1 polymer ?
#
loop_
_entity_poly.entity_id
_entity_poly.type
_entity_poly.pdbx_seq_one_letter_code
_entity_poly.pdbx_strand_id
1 'polypeptide(L)'
;FDLSELIFKVQNKNDDDEDVIIKRGILENYTNCSCVPEENMNTLAKTSVVLDEYIKEYHLDALTLRCWNEMEDILHITPCVLLGELNDRGIIASCEMDLCSALTMKALSLASEEASTCLDWNNNYGEEENKVILFHCGPVPAVIDDL
;
A
#
# COMPACT_ATOMS: atom_id res chain seq x y z
N PHE A 1 10.89 11.55 2.69
CA PHE A 1 10.52 12.30 1.46
C PHE A 1 9.24 13.12 1.69
N ASP A 2 9.05 14.13 0.88
CA ASP A 2 7.89 15.03 0.98
C ASP A 2 6.76 14.54 0.08
N LEU A 3 5.50 14.61 0.57
CA LEU A 3 4.33 14.17 -0.19
C LEU A 3 4.10 15.01 -1.45
N SER A 4 4.38 16.29 -1.40
CA SER A 4 4.25 17.19 -2.56
C SER A 4 5.23 16.81 -3.66
N GLU A 5 6.44 16.39 -3.30
CA GLU A 5 7.44 15.90 -4.25
C GLU A 5 6.99 14.58 -4.88
N LEU A 6 6.45 13.66 -4.07
CA LEU A 6 5.89 12.41 -4.58
C LEU A 6 4.78 12.69 -5.59
N ILE A 7 3.80 13.53 -5.24
CA ILE A 7 2.69 13.91 -6.13
C ILE A 7 3.21 14.53 -7.42
N PHE A 8 4.18 15.44 -7.33
CA PHE A 8 4.78 16.07 -8.49
C PHE A 8 5.45 15.03 -9.41
N LYS A 9 6.23 14.11 -8.86
CA LYS A 9 6.87 13.03 -9.65
C LYS A 9 5.83 12.15 -10.34
N VAL A 10 4.77 11.74 -9.62
CA VAL A 10 3.68 10.93 -10.17
C VAL A 10 2.98 11.63 -11.33
N GLN A 11 2.65 12.91 -11.17
CA GLN A 11 1.97 13.70 -12.21
C GLN A 11 2.83 13.93 -13.46
N ASN A 12 4.15 13.95 -13.33
CA ASN A 12 5.08 14.14 -14.44
C ASN A 12 5.62 12.85 -15.07
N LYS A 13 5.26 11.68 -14.53
CA LYS A 13 5.60 10.39 -15.11
C LYS A 13 4.65 10.04 -16.26
N ASN A 14 5.18 9.48 -17.35
CA ASN A 14 4.34 9.13 -18.51
C ASN A 14 3.70 7.76 -18.33
N ASP A 15 2.50 7.60 -18.86
CA ASP A 15 1.78 6.32 -18.84
C ASP A 15 2.47 5.25 -19.69
N ASP A 16 3.23 5.69 -20.73
CA ASP A 16 3.95 4.84 -21.67
C ASP A 16 5.38 4.48 -21.22
N ASP A 17 5.82 4.94 -20.04
CA ASP A 17 7.11 4.57 -19.48
C ASP A 17 7.14 3.06 -19.22
N GLU A 18 8.22 2.37 -19.60
CA GLU A 18 8.32 0.91 -19.52
C GLU A 18 8.11 0.38 -18.10
N ASP A 19 8.66 1.06 -17.11
CA ASP A 19 8.50 0.73 -15.69
C ASP A 19 7.04 0.86 -15.20
N VAL A 20 6.30 1.86 -15.73
CA VAL A 20 4.88 2.06 -15.43
C VAL A 20 4.03 0.93 -16.03
N ILE A 21 4.29 0.57 -17.29
CA ILE A 21 3.60 -0.53 -17.98
C ILE A 21 3.82 -1.85 -17.23
N ILE A 22 5.06 -2.14 -16.86
CA ILE A 22 5.41 -3.35 -16.10
C ILE A 22 4.69 -3.35 -14.74
N LYS A 23 4.75 -2.24 -14.00
CA LYS A 23 4.14 -2.13 -12.67
C LYS A 23 2.62 -2.24 -12.75
N ARG A 24 2.00 -1.65 -13.77
CA ARG A 24 0.56 -1.81 -14.02
C ARG A 24 0.19 -3.29 -14.17
N GLY A 25 0.93 -4.04 -14.99
CA GLY A 25 0.72 -5.47 -15.16
C GLY A 25 0.88 -6.27 -13.86
N ILE A 26 1.82 -5.88 -12.99
CA ILE A 26 1.97 -6.49 -11.67
C ILE A 26 0.72 -6.26 -10.81
N LEU A 27 0.22 -5.03 -10.74
CA LEU A 27 -0.96 -4.68 -9.93
C LEU A 27 -2.24 -5.35 -10.44
N GLU A 28 -2.43 -5.44 -11.77
CA GLU A 28 -3.58 -6.13 -12.39
C GLU A 28 -3.58 -7.63 -12.10
N ASN A 29 -2.41 -8.24 -11.88
CA ASN A 29 -2.28 -9.64 -11.47
C ASN A 29 -2.32 -9.83 -9.95
N TYR A 30 -2.05 -8.77 -9.18
CA TYR A 30 -2.00 -8.82 -7.73
C TYR A 30 -3.39 -8.89 -7.10
N THR A 31 -4.36 -8.16 -7.67
CA THR A 31 -5.74 -8.15 -7.19
C THR A 31 -6.72 -7.88 -8.34
N ASN A 32 -8.01 -8.10 -8.10
CA ASN A 32 -9.05 -7.84 -9.10
C ASN A 32 -9.28 -6.34 -9.30
N CYS A 33 -8.67 -5.78 -10.33
CA CYS A 33 -8.78 -4.37 -10.71
C CYS A 33 -9.87 -4.09 -11.77
N SER A 34 -10.76 -5.05 -12.09
CA SER A 34 -11.71 -4.93 -13.20
C SER A 34 -12.69 -3.74 -13.11
N CYS A 35 -12.91 -3.22 -11.91
CA CYS A 35 -13.78 -2.05 -11.67
C CYS A 35 -13.02 -0.73 -11.53
N VAL A 36 -11.68 -0.75 -11.63
CA VAL A 36 -10.86 0.44 -11.49
C VAL A 36 -10.75 1.13 -12.85
N PRO A 37 -11.07 2.44 -12.97
CA PRO A 37 -10.90 3.19 -14.20
C PRO A 37 -9.44 3.16 -14.67
N GLU A 38 -9.23 3.14 -16.00
CA GLU A 38 -7.88 3.05 -16.60
C GLU A 38 -6.96 4.18 -16.13
N GLU A 39 -7.46 5.41 -16.04
CA GLU A 39 -6.70 6.57 -15.57
C GLU A 39 -6.20 6.38 -14.11
N ASN A 40 -7.05 5.82 -13.25
CA ASN A 40 -6.69 5.53 -11.86
C ASN A 40 -5.67 4.39 -11.78
N MET A 41 -5.78 3.36 -12.63
CA MET A 41 -4.78 2.28 -12.72
C MET A 41 -3.43 2.80 -13.15
N ASN A 42 -3.38 3.70 -14.14
CA ASN A 42 -2.14 4.35 -14.56
C ASN A 42 -1.54 5.19 -13.42
N THR A 43 -2.37 5.93 -12.70
CA THR A 43 -1.93 6.73 -11.55
C THR A 43 -1.41 5.84 -10.41
N LEU A 44 -2.07 4.71 -10.12
CA LEU A 44 -1.58 3.72 -9.16
C LEU A 44 -0.21 3.16 -9.60
N ALA A 45 -0.07 2.75 -10.84
CA ALA A 45 1.20 2.24 -11.37
C ALA A 45 2.33 3.27 -11.28
N LYS A 46 2.09 4.51 -11.70
CA LYS A 46 3.06 5.63 -11.56
C LYS A 46 3.43 5.86 -10.10
N THR A 47 2.46 5.85 -9.20
CA THR A 47 2.71 6.02 -7.76
C THR A 47 3.58 4.89 -7.21
N SER A 48 3.29 3.65 -7.60
CA SER A 48 4.10 2.49 -7.19
C SER A 48 5.54 2.58 -7.69
N VAL A 49 5.74 3.00 -8.93
CA VAL A 49 7.10 3.21 -9.48
C VAL A 49 7.86 4.29 -8.72
N VAL A 50 7.21 5.43 -8.42
CA VAL A 50 7.84 6.52 -7.65
C VAL A 50 8.18 6.06 -6.23
N LEU A 51 7.33 5.24 -5.59
CA LEU A 51 7.65 4.65 -4.29
C LEU A 51 8.85 3.71 -4.37
N ASP A 52 8.94 2.87 -5.40
CA ASP A 52 10.08 1.98 -5.64
C ASP A 52 11.39 2.79 -5.86
N GLU A 53 11.31 3.93 -6.56
CA GLU A 53 12.45 4.85 -6.71
C GLU A 53 12.93 5.38 -5.34
N TYR A 54 12.00 5.84 -4.48
CA TYR A 54 12.37 6.31 -3.12
C TYR A 54 12.91 5.19 -2.25
N ILE A 55 12.30 4.01 -2.26
CA ILE A 55 12.78 2.84 -1.52
C ILE A 55 14.23 2.54 -1.89
N LYS A 56 14.54 2.56 -3.19
CA LYS A 56 15.89 2.32 -3.69
C LYS A 56 16.85 3.46 -3.38
N GLU A 57 16.44 4.71 -3.58
CA GLU A 57 17.28 5.90 -3.36
C GLU A 57 17.67 6.07 -1.90
N TYR A 58 16.71 5.89 -0.99
CA TYR A 58 16.92 6.09 0.45
C TYR A 58 17.22 4.80 1.20
N HIS A 59 17.32 3.65 0.52
CA HIS A 59 17.54 2.33 1.13
C HIS A 59 16.54 2.04 2.25
N LEU A 60 15.24 2.21 1.96
CA LEU A 60 14.19 2.06 2.95
C LEU A 60 13.86 0.60 3.21
N ASP A 61 13.88 0.20 4.48
CA ASP A 61 13.37 -1.09 4.96
C ASP A 61 11.89 -1.04 5.32
N ALA A 62 11.37 0.16 5.57
CA ALA A 62 9.99 0.43 5.90
C ALA A 62 9.64 1.87 5.54
N LEU A 63 8.36 2.10 5.27
CA LEU A 63 7.82 3.43 5.05
C LEU A 63 6.42 3.56 5.64
N THR A 64 5.98 4.78 5.80
CA THR A 64 4.58 5.10 6.08
C THR A 64 4.15 6.23 5.17
N LEU A 65 2.93 6.14 4.65
CA LEU A 65 2.43 7.06 3.63
C LEU A 65 1.18 7.80 4.15
N ARG A 66 1.18 9.11 4.00
CA ARG A 66 -0.02 9.91 4.24
C ARG A 66 -0.98 9.74 3.06
N CYS A 67 -1.88 8.77 3.19
CA CYS A 67 -2.78 8.39 2.10
C CYS A 67 -4.07 9.21 2.08
N TRP A 68 -4.63 9.53 3.26
CA TRP A 68 -5.93 10.18 3.38
C TRP A 68 -5.88 11.65 2.99
N ASN A 69 -6.96 12.06 2.36
CA ASN A 69 -7.27 13.35 1.78
C ASN A 69 -6.37 13.71 0.60
N GLU A 70 -5.07 13.95 0.79
CA GLU A 70 -4.24 14.53 -0.26
C GLU A 70 -4.07 13.62 -1.48
N MET A 71 -3.88 12.32 -1.30
CA MET A 71 -3.77 11.41 -2.44
C MET A 71 -5.13 11.18 -3.11
N GLU A 72 -6.18 11.12 -2.34
CA GLU A 72 -7.55 10.98 -2.85
C GLU A 72 -7.98 12.24 -3.61
N ASP A 73 -7.74 13.42 -3.04
CA ASP A 73 -8.15 14.70 -3.63
C ASP A 73 -7.31 15.09 -4.86
N ILE A 74 -6.00 14.77 -4.87
CA ILE A 74 -5.08 15.26 -5.90
C ILE A 74 -4.79 14.19 -6.95
N LEU A 75 -4.61 12.93 -6.55
CA LEU A 75 -4.29 11.82 -7.44
C LEU A 75 -5.50 10.93 -7.75
N HIS A 76 -6.61 11.12 -7.04
CA HIS A 76 -7.84 10.33 -7.17
C HIS A 76 -7.63 8.82 -6.99
N ILE A 77 -6.69 8.45 -6.11
CA ILE A 77 -6.38 7.06 -5.77
C ILE A 77 -6.29 6.86 -4.26
N THR A 78 -6.58 5.63 -3.82
CA THR A 78 -6.21 5.13 -2.50
C THR A 78 -5.02 4.16 -2.67
N PRO A 79 -3.88 4.38 -1.99
CA PRO A 79 -2.67 3.58 -2.22
C PRO A 79 -2.65 2.24 -1.48
N CYS A 80 -3.74 1.83 -0.85
CA CYS A 80 -3.79 0.65 0.01
C CYS A 80 -3.27 -0.62 -0.68
N VAL A 81 -3.65 -0.84 -1.95
CA VAL A 81 -3.19 -1.97 -2.74
C VAL A 81 -1.66 -1.93 -2.97
N LEU A 82 -1.10 -0.74 -3.17
CA LEU A 82 0.35 -0.56 -3.34
C LEU A 82 1.12 -0.89 -2.06
N LEU A 83 0.56 -0.48 -0.91
CA LEU A 83 1.16 -0.75 0.39
C LEU A 83 1.07 -2.24 0.74
N GLY A 84 -0.01 -2.92 0.36
CA GLY A 84 -0.16 -4.37 0.47
C GLY A 84 0.88 -5.10 -0.38
N GLU A 85 1.05 -4.71 -1.64
CA GLU A 85 2.05 -5.28 -2.57
C GLU A 85 3.49 -5.07 -2.05
N LEU A 86 3.78 -3.91 -1.45
CA LEU A 86 5.07 -3.65 -0.80
C LEU A 86 5.30 -4.60 0.38
N ASN A 87 4.30 -4.82 1.22
CA ASN A 87 4.39 -5.73 2.36
C ASN A 87 4.65 -7.18 1.92
N ASP A 88 4.02 -7.64 0.84
CA ASP A 88 4.29 -8.96 0.25
C ASP A 88 5.72 -9.10 -0.27
N ARG A 89 6.33 -8.01 -0.72
CA ARG A 89 7.75 -7.97 -1.13
C ARG A 89 8.73 -7.81 0.05
N GLY A 90 8.24 -7.77 1.29
CA GLY A 90 9.06 -7.59 2.50
C GLY A 90 9.48 -6.14 2.78
N ILE A 91 8.96 -5.17 2.02
CA ILE A 91 9.11 -3.74 2.29
C ILE A 91 7.91 -3.30 3.13
N ILE A 92 8.14 -3.09 4.41
CA ILE A 92 7.04 -2.74 5.31
C ILE A 92 6.47 -1.37 4.95
N ALA A 93 5.16 -1.34 4.70
CA ALA A 93 4.45 -0.13 4.33
C ALA A 93 3.15 -0.01 5.12
N SER A 94 3.03 1.05 5.92
CA SER A 94 1.79 1.39 6.63
C SER A 94 1.14 2.65 6.06
N CYS A 95 -0.16 2.82 6.31
CA CYS A 95 -0.89 4.02 5.91
C CYS A 95 -0.97 5.05 7.06
N GLU A 96 -1.58 6.19 6.76
CA GLU A 96 -1.93 7.26 7.73
C GLU A 96 -0.74 7.84 8.52
N MET A 97 0.48 7.69 8.00
CA MET A 97 1.73 8.07 8.70
C MET A 97 1.91 7.35 10.05
N ASP A 98 1.31 6.17 10.21
CA ASP A 98 1.45 5.39 11.44
C ASP A 98 2.81 4.71 11.54
N LEU A 99 3.76 5.46 12.09
CA LEU A 99 5.12 4.98 12.30
C LEU A 99 5.17 3.84 13.33
N CYS A 100 4.29 3.84 14.32
CA CYS A 100 4.26 2.79 15.33
C CYS A 100 3.82 1.46 14.72
N SER A 101 2.78 1.48 13.87
CA SER A 101 2.37 0.31 13.10
C SER A 101 3.46 -0.17 12.16
N ALA A 102 4.12 0.72 11.42
CA ALA A 102 5.24 0.34 10.55
C ALA A 102 6.36 -0.38 11.32
N LEU A 103 6.77 0.14 12.48
CA LEU A 103 7.80 -0.48 13.32
C LEU A 103 7.34 -1.84 13.88
N THR A 104 6.09 -1.94 14.32
CA THR A 104 5.51 -3.19 14.84
C THR A 104 5.42 -4.24 13.73
N MET A 105 4.92 -3.86 12.55
CA MET A 105 4.85 -4.74 11.38
C MET A 105 6.25 -5.23 10.98
N LYS A 106 7.27 -4.34 11.00
CA LYS A 106 8.66 -4.76 10.72
C LYS A 106 9.16 -5.79 11.73
N ALA A 107 8.92 -5.56 13.01
CA ALA A 107 9.32 -6.50 14.06
C ALA A 107 8.62 -7.86 13.92
N LEU A 108 7.32 -7.86 13.63
CA LEU A 108 6.54 -9.07 13.42
C LEU A 108 6.99 -9.83 12.17
N SER A 109 7.20 -9.13 11.06
CA SER A 109 7.68 -9.73 9.81
C SER A 109 9.06 -10.36 9.97
N LEU A 110 9.98 -9.72 10.71
CA LEU A 110 11.29 -10.30 11.02
C LEU A 110 11.21 -11.52 11.95
N ALA A 111 10.22 -11.56 12.84
CA ALA A 111 10.04 -12.68 13.77
C ALA A 111 9.33 -13.88 13.16
N SER A 112 8.40 -13.65 12.24
CA SER A 112 7.63 -14.70 11.58
C SER A 112 8.24 -15.17 10.26
N GLU A 113 9.12 -14.37 9.66
CA GLU A 113 9.61 -14.52 8.27
C GLU A 113 8.49 -14.43 7.22
N GLU A 114 7.35 -13.84 7.58
CA GLU A 114 6.16 -13.68 6.76
C GLU A 114 5.72 -12.22 6.67
N ALA A 115 4.84 -11.91 5.71
CA ALA A 115 4.23 -10.59 5.62
C ALA A 115 3.36 -10.31 6.85
N SER A 116 3.30 -9.06 7.26
CA SER A 116 2.45 -8.61 8.36
C SER A 116 1.56 -7.45 7.93
N THR A 117 0.46 -7.25 8.63
CA THR A 117 -0.44 -6.10 8.41
C THR A 117 -0.91 -5.51 9.73
N CYS A 118 -1.48 -4.32 9.66
CA CYS A 118 -2.13 -3.63 10.76
C CYS A 118 -3.64 -3.60 10.52
N LEU A 119 -4.42 -4.06 11.48
CA LEU A 119 -5.87 -4.05 11.44
C LEU A 119 -6.42 -3.32 12.66
N ASP A 120 -7.52 -2.60 12.47
CA ASP A 120 -8.24 -1.96 13.56
C ASP A 120 -9.08 -2.97 14.32
N TRP A 121 -9.02 -2.88 15.64
CA TRP A 121 -9.95 -3.59 16.50
C TRP A 121 -11.29 -2.86 16.46
N ASN A 122 -12.21 -3.33 15.63
CA ASN A 122 -13.40 -2.58 15.31
C ASN A 122 -14.57 -2.86 16.27
N ASN A 123 -15.19 -4.03 16.15
CA ASN A 123 -16.43 -4.36 16.87
C ASN A 123 -16.46 -5.80 17.36
N ASN A 124 -17.41 -6.09 18.25
CA ASN A 124 -17.78 -7.45 18.61
C ASN A 124 -18.42 -8.16 17.39
N TYR A 125 -18.26 -9.46 17.31
CA TYR A 125 -18.92 -10.28 16.31
C TYR A 125 -20.30 -10.72 16.81
N GLY A 126 -21.30 -9.88 16.64
CA GLY A 126 -22.64 -10.11 17.15
C GLY A 126 -22.65 -10.26 18.68
N GLU A 127 -23.23 -11.34 19.20
CA GLU A 127 -23.30 -11.66 20.63
C GLU A 127 -22.21 -12.66 21.08
N GLU A 128 -21.24 -12.98 20.21
CA GLU A 128 -20.17 -13.93 20.54
C GLU A 128 -19.04 -13.25 21.31
N GLU A 129 -18.99 -13.47 22.62
CA GLU A 129 -18.06 -12.80 23.54
C GLU A 129 -16.57 -13.05 23.26
N ASN A 130 -16.25 -14.14 22.54
CA ASN A 130 -14.87 -14.56 22.22
C ASN A 130 -14.46 -14.24 20.79
N LYS A 131 -15.24 -13.45 20.07
CA LYS A 131 -14.95 -13.04 18.69
C LYS A 131 -14.98 -11.53 18.54
N VAL A 132 -14.15 -11.04 17.64
CA VAL A 132 -14.07 -9.62 17.28
C VAL A 132 -14.00 -9.48 15.76
N ILE A 133 -14.36 -8.31 15.27
CA ILE A 133 -14.14 -7.92 13.88
C ILE A 133 -12.85 -7.09 13.84
N LEU A 134 -11.88 -7.57 13.09
CA LEU A 134 -10.71 -6.81 12.72
C LEU A 134 -10.92 -6.31 11.29
N PHE A 135 -10.73 -5.03 11.07
CA PHE A 135 -10.94 -4.40 9.77
C PHE A 135 -9.99 -3.22 9.58
N HIS A 136 -9.46 -3.07 8.39
CA HIS A 136 -8.74 -1.88 7.94
C HIS A 136 -8.86 -1.77 6.42
N CYS A 137 -9.18 -0.61 5.89
CA CYS A 137 -9.05 -0.33 4.45
C CYS A 137 -7.60 -0.01 4.08
N GLY A 138 -6.65 -0.73 4.65
CA GLY A 138 -5.23 -0.41 4.68
C GLY A 138 -4.37 -1.40 3.90
N PRO A 139 -3.10 -1.49 4.26
CA PRO A 139 -2.06 -2.22 3.52
C PRO A 139 -2.11 -3.73 3.79
N VAL A 140 -3.20 -4.39 3.40
CA VAL A 140 -3.35 -5.84 3.59
C VAL A 140 -2.61 -6.56 2.46
N PRO A 141 -1.59 -7.40 2.78
CA PRO A 141 -0.90 -8.24 1.79
C PRO A 141 -1.84 -9.32 1.22
N ALA A 142 -1.66 -9.68 -0.05
CA ALA A 142 -2.48 -10.71 -0.70
C ALA A 142 -2.32 -12.09 -0.04
N VAL A 143 -1.15 -12.40 0.50
CA VAL A 143 -0.91 -13.66 1.21
C VAL A 143 -1.83 -13.88 2.43
N ILE A 144 -2.40 -12.80 2.99
CA ILE A 144 -3.33 -12.88 4.13
C ILE A 144 -4.77 -13.15 3.66
N ASP A 145 -5.10 -12.88 2.40
CA ASP A 145 -6.45 -13.05 1.84
C ASP A 145 -6.81 -14.54 1.56
N ASP A 146 -5.83 -15.42 1.56
CA ASP A 146 -6.01 -16.87 1.37
C ASP A 146 -6.35 -17.63 2.66
N LEU A 147 -6.64 -16.93 3.77
CA LEU A 147 -7.05 -17.49 5.06
C LEU A 147 -8.57 -17.41 5.26
#